data_d57f0e1fb73a7a696b1e33a9210a6a7b
#
_entry.id   d57f0e1fb73a7a696b1e33a9210a6a7b
#
_cell.length_a   1.000
_cell.length_b   1.000
_cell.length_c   1.000
_cell.angle_alpha   90.00
_cell.angle_beta   90.00
_cell.angle_gamma   90.00
#
_symmetry.space_group_name_H-M   'P 1'
#
loop_
_entity.id
_entity.type
_entity.pdbx_description
1 polymer ?
#
loop_
_entity_poly.entity_id
_entity_poly.type
_entity_poly.pdbx_seq_one_letter_code
_entity_poly.pdbx_strand_id
1 'polypeptide(L)'
;MDAIDRFLRYVTYDTQSDEHSETSPSTEKQKVLGQALADELGQLGLHKAHMDEHGYVYAWLPATPGSEGIPCVGLIAHMDTSPDAPGAGVNPRIIRYEGGDIVLNEEKGIVMRAAEFESLAKYQGQELIVTDGTTLLGADDKAGVAEIMTAVAYLAEHPEVPHGRIAVCFTPDEEVGQGADHFDVEGFGAAVAYTVDGGEL
;
A
#
# COMPACT_ATOMS: atom_id res chain seq x y z
N MET A 1 14.00 -5.14 -5.87
CA MET A 1 12.58 -5.56 -5.99
C MET A 1 11.83 -4.35 -6.53
N ASP A 2 11.08 -4.48 -7.61
CA ASP A 2 10.30 -3.39 -8.18
C ASP A 2 8.91 -3.24 -7.49
N ALA A 3 8.11 -2.28 -7.94
CA ALA A 3 6.80 -2.00 -7.35
C ALA A 3 5.80 -3.15 -7.58
N ILE A 4 5.86 -3.80 -8.75
CA ILE A 4 4.98 -4.93 -9.08
C ILE A 4 5.29 -6.14 -8.19
N ASP A 5 6.58 -6.47 -8.02
CA ASP A 5 7.01 -7.57 -7.15
C ASP A 5 6.57 -7.35 -5.70
N ARG A 6 6.71 -6.10 -5.19
CA ARG A 6 6.25 -5.72 -3.85
C ARG A 6 4.74 -5.84 -3.73
N PHE A 7 4.02 -5.27 -4.68
CA PHE A 7 2.56 -5.31 -4.70
C PHE A 7 2.04 -6.75 -4.68
N LEU A 8 2.53 -7.61 -5.59
CA LEU A 8 2.14 -9.03 -5.66
C LEU A 8 2.41 -9.78 -4.34
N ARG A 9 3.47 -9.40 -3.62
CA ARG A 9 3.76 -9.95 -2.29
C ARG A 9 2.82 -9.39 -1.23
N TYR A 10 2.59 -8.07 -1.19
CA TYR A 10 1.80 -7.43 -0.14
C TYR A 10 0.32 -7.79 -0.21
N VAL A 11 -0.26 -7.98 -1.38
CA VAL A 11 -1.66 -8.40 -1.51
C VAL A 11 -1.95 -9.81 -0.97
N THR A 12 -0.92 -10.63 -0.75
CA THR A 12 -1.11 -11.97 -0.15
C THR A 12 -1.36 -11.92 1.35
N TYR A 13 -1.08 -10.81 2.03
CA TYR A 13 -1.39 -10.62 3.43
C TYR A 13 -2.88 -10.29 3.60
N ASP A 14 -3.56 -11.02 4.47
CA ASP A 14 -4.91 -10.66 4.89
C ASP A 14 -4.83 -9.50 5.89
N THR A 15 -5.32 -8.34 5.47
CA THR A 15 -5.33 -7.12 6.27
C THR A 15 -6.71 -6.47 6.36
N GLN A 16 -7.76 -7.27 6.13
CA GLN A 16 -9.13 -6.78 6.17
C GLN A 16 -9.46 -6.16 7.53
N SER A 17 -9.94 -4.92 7.51
CA SER A 17 -10.45 -4.20 8.68
C SER A 17 -11.83 -4.71 9.12
N ASP A 18 -12.31 -4.25 10.28
CA ASP A 18 -13.61 -4.61 10.85
C ASP A 18 -14.30 -3.36 11.45
N GLU A 19 -15.36 -2.90 10.79
CA GLU A 19 -16.13 -1.72 11.20
C GLU A 19 -16.88 -1.87 12.55
N HIS A 20 -16.98 -3.11 13.05
CA HIS A 20 -17.66 -3.41 14.32
C HIS A 20 -16.67 -3.58 15.48
N SER A 21 -15.38 -3.50 15.22
CA SER A 21 -14.34 -3.64 16.24
C SER A 21 -14.22 -2.35 17.09
N GLU A 22 -13.93 -2.55 18.37
CA GLU A 22 -13.61 -1.46 19.30
C GLU A 22 -12.10 -1.37 19.59
N THR A 23 -11.27 -2.17 18.88
CA THR A 23 -9.82 -2.17 19.05
C THR A 23 -9.12 -1.36 17.97
N SER A 24 -7.89 -0.94 18.23
CA SER A 24 -7.00 -0.34 17.23
C SER A 24 -5.67 -1.09 17.19
N PRO A 25 -5.31 -1.70 16.03
CA PRO A 25 -6.14 -1.75 14.81
C PRO A 25 -7.41 -2.57 15.01
N SER A 26 -8.38 -2.39 14.12
CA SER A 26 -9.67 -3.09 14.18
C SER A 26 -9.50 -4.61 14.05
N THR A 27 -8.40 -5.06 13.42
CA THR A 27 -8.02 -6.48 13.33
C THR A 27 -6.52 -6.66 13.53
N GLU A 28 -6.12 -7.61 14.38
CA GLU A 28 -4.70 -7.95 14.63
C GLU A 28 -3.95 -8.46 13.39
N LYS A 29 -4.67 -9.00 12.39
CA LYS A 29 -4.06 -9.49 11.15
C LYS A 29 -3.39 -8.41 10.32
N GLN A 30 -3.78 -7.14 10.46
CA GLN A 30 -3.12 -6.00 9.82
C GLN A 30 -1.66 -5.86 10.30
N LYS A 31 -1.39 -6.17 11.58
CA LYS A 31 -0.04 -6.10 12.15
C LYS A 31 0.95 -7.07 11.49
N VAL A 32 0.47 -8.11 10.83
CA VAL A 32 1.35 -9.08 10.15
C VAL A 32 2.04 -8.42 8.95
N LEU A 33 1.28 -7.68 8.13
CA LEU A 33 1.86 -6.86 7.07
C LEU A 33 2.67 -5.71 7.66
N GLY A 34 2.14 -5.02 8.68
CA GLY A 34 2.83 -3.91 9.35
C GLY A 34 4.23 -4.29 9.83
N GLN A 35 4.39 -5.45 10.48
CA GLN A 35 5.69 -5.92 10.93
C GLN A 35 6.62 -6.24 9.74
N ALA A 36 6.10 -6.87 8.68
CA ALA A 36 6.89 -7.15 7.49
C ALA A 36 7.40 -5.87 6.81
N LEU A 37 6.57 -4.80 6.78
CA LEU A 37 6.96 -3.50 6.24
C LEU A 37 8.00 -2.80 7.12
N ALA A 38 7.83 -2.82 8.44
CA ALA A 38 8.82 -2.27 9.39
C ALA A 38 10.18 -2.96 9.23
N ASP A 39 10.18 -4.28 9.12
CA ASP A 39 11.41 -5.07 8.92
C ASP A 39 12.08 -4.73 7.57
N GLU A 40 11.30 -4.60 6.50
CA GLU A 40 11.83 -4.24 5.17
C GLU A 40 12.39 -2.81 5.15
N LEU A 41 11.70 -1.83 5.74
CA LEU A 41 12.21 -0.46 5.90
C LEU A 41 13.53 -0.42 6.69
N GLY A 42 13.63 -1.23 7.75
CA GLY A 42 14.87 -1.38 8.52
C GLY A 42 16.01 -1.98 7.69
N GLN A 43 15.73 -3.00 6.86
CA GLN A 43 16.70 -3.62 5.96
C GLN A 43 17.18 -2.66 4.85
N LEU A 44 16.32 -1.75 4.41
CA LEU A 44 16.66 -0.67 3.48
C LEU A 44 17.50 0.44 4.13
N GLY A 45 17.72 0.39 5.46
CA GLY A 45 18.54 1.34 6.19
C GLY A 45 17.79 2.60 6.64
N LEU A 46 16.47 2.63 6.60
CA LEU A 46 15.71 3.74 7.15
C LEU A 46 15.86 3.76 8.68
N HIS A 47 15.91 4.97 9.23
CA HIS A 47 16.08 5.17 10.65
C HIS A 47 14.78 4.92 11.42
N LYS A 48 14.90 4.29 12.60
CA LYS A 48 13.81 4.06 13.54
C LYS A 48 12.59 3.36 12.91
N ALA A 49 12.81 2.48 11.93
CA ALA A 49 11.74 1.67 11.38
C ALA A 49 11.11 0.82 12.49
N HIS A 50 9.82 1.01 12.74
CA HIS A 50 9.08 0.28 13.78
C HIS A 50 7.59 0.31 13.49
N MET A 51 6.87 -0.63 14.06
CA MET A 51 5.43 -0.60 14.18
C MET A 51 5.07 -0.26 15.63
N ASP A 52 4.11 0.63 15.84
CA ASP A 52 3.63 0.97 17.18
C ASP A 52 2.55 -0.03 17.68
N GLU A 53 2.04 0.20 18.88
CA GLU A 53 1.03 -0.66 19.51
C GLU A 53 -0.31 -0.65 18.78
N HIS A 54 -0.63 0.43 18.04
CA HIS A 54 -1.84 0.60 17.24
C HIS A 54 -1.69 0.11 15.80
N GLY A 55 -0.50 -0.41 15.42
CA GLY A 55 -0.26 -0.97 14.09
C GLY A 55 0.24 0.03 13.06
N TYR A 56 0.47 1.29 13.41
CA TYR A 56 1.10 2.25 12.51
C TYR A 56 2.58 1.92 12.32
N VAL A 57 3.04 1.91 11.08
CA VAL A 57 4.43 1.67 10.74
C VAL A 57 5.11 2.99 10.41
N TYR A 58 6.16 3.34 11.14
CA TYR A 58 6.93 4.56 10.93
C TYR A 58 8.37 4.26 10.53
N ALA A 59 8.93 5.09 9.64
CA ALA A 59 10.36 5.10 9.34
C ALA A 59 10.79 6.43 8.73
N TRP A 60 12.09 6.72 8.76
CA TRP A 60 12.62 7.97 8.21
C TRP A 60 13.87 7.70 7.36
N LEU A 61 13.85 8.16 6.12
CA LEU A 61 15.03 8.24 5.28
C LEU A 61 15.75 9.57 5.58
N PRO A 62 17.00 9.55 6.05
CA PRO A 62 17.77 10.77 6.31
C PRO A 62 17.93 11.62 5.06
N ALA A 63 18.06 12.95 5.23
CA ALA A 63 18.43 13.81 4.13
C ALA A 63 19.82 13.45 3.59
N THR A 64 20.02 13.62 2.29
CA THR A 64 21.36 13.52 1.68
C THR A 64 22.28 14.62 2.20
N PRO A 65 23.61 14.40 2.27
CA PRO A 65 24.56 15.41 2.72
C PRO A 65 24.40 16.75 1.99
N GLY A 66 24.21 17.83 2.74
CA GLY A 66 23.97 19.19 2.22
C GLY A 66 22.51 19.52 1.94
N SER A 67 21.58 18.58 2.17
CA SER A 67 20.13 18.76 1.99
C SER A 67 19.36 18.80 3.32
N GLU A 68 20.05 18.89 4.46
CA GLU A 68 19.46 18.80 5.81
C GLU A 68 18.52 19.99 6.12
N GLY A 69 18.68 21.10 5.40
CA GLY A 69 17.81 22.29 5.52
C GLY A 69 16.52 22.20 4.71
N ILE A 70 16.33 21.17 3.89
CA ILE A 70 15.11 20.97 3.12
C ILE A 70 14.00 20.46 4.07
N PRO A 71 12.78 21.03 4.01
CA PRO A 71 11.67 20.56 4.84
C PRO A 71 11.39 19.06 4.65
N CYS A 72 11.06 18.38 5.75
CA CYS A 72 10.70 16.96 5.71
C CYS A 72 9.39 16.76 4.94
N VAL A 73 9.38 15.81 4.01
CA VAL A 73 8.19 15.38 3.28
C VAL A 73 7.72 14.03 3.85
N GLY A 74 6.43 13.92 4.12
CA GLY A 74 5.78 12.68 4.53
C GLY A 74 5.16 11.94 3.35
N LEU A 75 5.26 10.61 3.35
CA LEU A 75 4.56 9.71 2.43
C LEU A 75 3.74 8.74 3.28
N ILE A 76 2.46 8.64 2.98
CA ILE A 76 1.48 7.85 3.74
C ILE A 76 0.69 6.98 2.78
N ALA A 77 0.44 5.73 3.16
CA ALA A 77 -0.48 4.81 2.50
C ALA A 77 -1.15 3.92 3.56
N HIS A 78 -2.34 3.39 3.29
CA HIS A 78 -2.97 2.48 4.24
C HIS A 78 -2.71 1.01 3.89
N MET A 79 -2.70 0.16 4.93
CA MET A 79 -2.38 -1.26 4.80
C MET A 79 -3.61 -2.13 4.76
N ASP A 80 -4.70 -1.66 5.36
CA ASP A 80 -5.93 -2.43 5.47
C ASP A 80 -6.67 -2.53 4.14
N THR A 81 -7.60 -3.45 4.08
CA THR A 81 -8.52 -3.62 2.97
C THR A 81 -9.96 -3.61 3.48
N SER A 82 -10.87 -3.15 2.64
CA SER A 82 -12.28 -3.01 2.95
C SER A 82 -12.90 -4.29 3.52
N PRO A 83 -13.81 -4.18 4.51
CA PRO A 83 -14.58 -5.30 5.01
C PRO A 83 -15.65 -5.81 4.04
N ASP A 84 -15.93 -5.10 2.95
CA ASP A 84 -17.03 -5.40 2.01
C ASP A 84 -16.85 -6.71 1.23
N ALA A 85 -15.61 -7.19 1.08
CA ALA A 85 -15.33 -8.46 0.43
C ALA A 85 -14.11 -9.16 1.05
N PRO A 86 -13.96 -10.49 0.90
CA PRO A 86 -12.86 -11.23 1.52
C PRO A 86 -11.48 -10.72 1.10
N GLY A 87 -10.57 -10.53 2.09
CA GLY A 87 -9.18 -10.16 1.88
C GLY A 87 -8.18 -11.32 2.04
N ALA A 88 -8.66 -12.51 2.43
CA ALA A 88 -7.81 -13.67 2.65
C ALA A 88 -7.68 -14.56 1.41
N GLY A 89 -6.47 -15.05 1.14
CA GLY A 89 -6.22 -16.00 0.04
C GLY A 89 -6.26 -15.33 -1.34
N VAL A 90 -5.86 -14.08 -1.43
CA VAL A 90 -5.75 -13.35 -2.69
C VAL A 90 -4.85 -14.12 -3.65
N ASN A 91 -5.34 -14.36 -4.87
CA ASN A 91 -4.64 -15.08 -5.93
C ASN A 91 -4.42 -14.14 -7.14
N PRO A 92 -3.39 -13.27 -7.10
CA PRO A 92 -3.16 -12.27 -8.13
C PRO A 92 -2.51 -12.90 -9.36
N ARG A 93 -2.86 -12.37 -10.55
CA ARG A 93 -2.18 -12.71 -11.80
C ARG A 93 -2.08 -11.49 -12.71
N ILE A 94 -1.06 -11.48 -13.54
CA ILE A 94 -0.87 -10.47 -14.58
C ILE A 94 -1.48 -11.01 -15.88
N ILE A 95 -2.29 -10.18 -16.54
CA ILE A 95 -2.88 -10.48 -17.84
C ILE A 95 -2.57 -9.35 -18.83
N ARG A 96 -2.43 -9.70 -20.10
CA ARG A 96 -2.46 -8.72 -21.18
C ARG A 96 -3.92 -8.47 -21.55
N TYR A 97 -4.40 -7.24 -21.40
CA TYR A 97 -5.78 -6.90 -21.71
C TYR A 97 -5.92 -6.45 -23.16
N GLU A 98 -6.59 -7.25 -23.97
CA GLU A 98 -6.81 -6.96 -25.40
C GLU A 98 -8.20 -6.38 -25.68
N GLY A 99 -9.00 -6.13 -24.64
CA GLY A 99 -10.38 -5.61 -24.73
C GLY A 99 -11.44 -6.68 -24.45
N GLY A 100 -12.68 -6.26 -24.25
CA GLY A 100 -13.81 -7.13 -23.91
C GLY A 100 -13.84 -7.55 -22.45
N ASP A 101 -14.57 -8.63 -22.16
CA ASP A 101 -14.74 -9.15 -20.82
C ASP A 101 -13.48 -9.89 -20.32
N ILE A 102 -13.19 -9.79 -19.01
CA ILE A 102 -12.10 -10.52 -18.38
C ILE A 102 -12.68 -11.69 -17.58
N VAL A 103 -12.37 -12.92 -17.98
CA VAL A 103 -12.72 -14.12 -17.19
C VAL A 103 -11.76 -14.21 -16.00
N LEU A 104 -12.28 -13.91 -14.81
CA LEU A 104 -11.50 -13.98 -13.57
C LEU A 104 -11.40 -15.41 -13.06
N ASN A 105 -12.49 -16.20 -13.15
CA ASN A 105 -12.53 -17.58 -12.69
C ASN A 105 -13.50 -18.40 -13.56
N GLU A 106 -12.97 -19.30 -14.36
CA GLU A 106 -13.77 -20.17 -15.24
C GLU A 106 -14.64 -21.16 -14.45
N GLU A 107 -14.08 -21.79 -13.43
CA GLU A 107 -14.78 -22.81 -12.62
C GLU A 107 -15.99 -22.22 -11.89
N LYS A 108 -15.85 -20.97 -11.39
CA LYS A 108 -16.92 -20.27 -10.67
C LYS A 108 -17.76 -19.36 -11.56
N GLY A 109 -17.41 -19.24 -12.83
CA GLY A 109 -18.10 -18.37 -13.80
C GLY A 109 -17.99 -16.88 -13.45
N ILE A 110 -16.91 -16.45 -12.79
CA ILE A 110 -16.72 -15.04 -12.42
C ILE A 110 -16.10 -14.31 -13.59
N VAL A 111 -16.79 -13.25 -14.05
CA VAL A 111 -16.39 -12.45 -15.19
C VAL A 111 -16.54 -10.98 -14.86
N MET A 112 -15.47 -10.21 -15.09
CA MET A 112 -15.52 -8.74 -15.08
C MET A 112 -15.98 -8.28 -16.47
N ARG A 113 -17.18 -7.72 -16.54
CA ARG A 113 -17.81 -7.35 -17.82
C ARG A 113 -17.41 -5.95 -18.23
N ALA A 114 -16.85 -5.80 -19.41
CA ALA A 114 -16.48 -4.49 -19.93
C ALA A 114 -17.67 -3.51 -20.04
N ALA A 115 -18.88 -4.03 -20.21
CA ALA A 115 -20.11 -3.21 -20.23
C ALA A 115 -20.50 -2.65 -18.83
N GLU A 116 -20.03 -3.27 -17.74
CA GLU A 116 -20.26 -2.84 -16.35
C GLU A 116 -19.11 -1.95 -15.86
N PHE A 117 -17.91 -2.12 -16.41
CA PHE A 117 -16.69 -1.40 -16.06
C PHE A 117 -16.14 -0.65 -17.28
N GLU A 118 -16.78 0.46 -17.63
CA GLU A 118 -16.43 1.26 -18.83
C GLU A 118 -14.96 1.75 -18.82
N SER A 119 -14.37 1.92 -17.65
CA SER A 119 -12.96 2.29 -17.48
C SER A 119 -11.99 1.28 -18.09
N LEU A 120 -12.37 0.01 -18.21
CA LEU A 120 -11.52 -1.03 -18.83
C LEU A 120 -11.09 -0.66 -20.25
N ALA A 121 -11.92 0.07 -20.99
CA ALA A 121 -11.59 0.48 -22.35
C ALA A 121 -10.31 1.33 -22.44
N LYS A 122 -9.97 2.07 -21.35
CA LYS A 122 -8.76 2.91 -21.27
C LYS A 122 -7.48 2.07 -21.23
N TYR A 123 -7.57 0.81 -20.78
CA TYR A 123 -6.42 -0.07 -20.51
C TYR A 123 -6.18 -1.10 -21.61
N GLN A 124 -6.89 -1.03 -22.73
CA GLN A 124 -6.67 -1.94 -23.86
C GLN A 124 -5.22 -1.86 -24.35
N GLY A 125 -4.57 -3.01 -24.49
CA GLY A 125 -3.18 -3.12 -24.88
C GLY A 125 -2.20 -2.97 -23.69
N GLN A 126 -2.67 -2.91 -22.45
CA GLN A 126 -1.84 -2.83 -21.24
C GLN A 126 -1.85 -4.15 -20.47
N GLU A 127 -0.90 -4.30 -19.56
CA GLU A 127 -0.90 -5.39 -18.57
C GLU A 127 -1.70 -4.95 -17.35
N LEU A 128 -2.58 -5.83 -16.89
CA LEU A 128 -3.40 -5.61 -15.69
C LEU A 128 -3.10 -6.69 -14.67
N ILE A 129 -3.07 -6.30 -13.40
CA ILE A 129 -3.06 -7.25 -12.28
C ILE A 129 -4.50 -7.45 -11.85
N VAL A 130 -4.94 -8.71 -11.83
CA VAL A 130 -6.29 -9.09 -11.43
C VAL A 130 -6.24 -10.22 -10.40
N THR A 131 -7.30 -10.33 -9.59
CA THR A 131 -7.53 -11.51 -8.73
C THR A 131 -8.39 -12.54 -9.47
N ASP A 132 -8.66 -13.66 -8.82
CA ASP A 132 -9.59 -14.68 -9.34
C ASP A 132 -11.08 -14.32 -9.10
N GLY A 133 -11.36 -13.13 -8.56
CA GLY A 133 -12.69 -12.63 -8.30
C GLY A 133 -13.38 -13.24 -7.06
N THR A 134 -12.70 -14.06 -6.29
CA THR A 134 -13.23 -14.58 -5.01
C THR A 134 -12.88 -13.74 -3.81
N THR A 135 -11.93 -12.79 -4.00
CA THR A 135 -11.45 -11.84 -3.01
C THR A 135 -11.31 -10.46 -3.63
N LEU A 136 -11.13 -9.43 -2.80
CA LEU A 136 -10.51 -8.19 -3.26
C LEU A 136 -9.10 -8.47 -3.79
N LEU A 137 -8.61 -7.63 -4.70
CA LEU A 137 -7.19 -7.60 -5.05
C LEU A 137 -6.38 -6.90 -3.96
N GLY A 138 -6.96 -5.87 -3.34
CA GLY A 138 -6.30 -5.04 -2.33
C GLY A 138 -5.32 -4.02 -2.94
N ALA A 139 -5.58 -3.58 -4.20
CA ALA A 139 -4.80 -2.51 -4.82
C ALA A 139 -4.96 -1.20 -4.06
N ASP A 140 -6.12 -0.96 -3.56
CA ASP A 140 -6.46 0.04 -2.55
C ASP A 140 -6.17 -0.57 -1.17
N ASP A 141 -5.12 -0.12 -0.41
CA ASP A 141 -4.08 0.80 -0.94
C ASP A 141 -2.68 0.16 -0.89
N LYS A 142 -2.60 -1.18 -1.05
CA LYS A 142 -1.28 -1.87 -1.11
C LYS A 142 -0.46 -1.50 -2.34
N ALA A 143 -1.08 -0.85 -3.35
CA ALA A 143 -0.35 -0.26 -4.46
C ALA A 143 0.46 0.94 -3.98
N GLY A 144 -0.16 1.88 -3.28
CA GLY A 144 0.54 3.02 -2.67
C GLY A 144 1.63 2.59 -1.69
N VAL A 145 1.36 1.55 -0.88
CA VAL A 145 2.40 0.94 -0.02
C VAL A 145 3.59 0.46 -0.87
N ALA A 146 3.35 -0.27 -1.97
CA ALA A 146 4.42 -0.79 -2.83
C ALA A 146 5.18 0.32 -3.55
N GLU A 147 4.50 1.38 -3.96
CA GLU A 147 5.10 2.56 -4.61
C GLU A 147 6.00 3.31 -3.63
N ILE A 148 5.54 3.62 -2.43
CA ILE A 148 6.34 4.28 -1.39
C ILE A 148 7.57 3.44 -1.05
N MET A 149 7.40 2.14 -0.79
CA MET A 149 8.50 1.23 -0.50
C MET A 149 9.53 1.18 -1.62
N THR A 150 9.09 1.24 -2.88
CA THR A 150 9.99 1.23 -4.04
C THR A 150 10.72 2.56 -4.18
N ALA A 151 10.03 3.68 -3.95
CA ALA A 151 10.63 5.00 -4.02
C ALA A 151 11.71 5.20 -2.96
N VAL A 152 11.43 4.83 -1.70
CA VAL A 152 12.42 4.96 -0.62
C VAL A 152 13.59 3.98 -0.77
N ALA A 153 13.34 2.77 -1.29
CA ALA A 153 14.40 1.83 -1.62
C ALA A 153 15.34 2.39 -2.70
N TYR A 154 14.77 2.95 -3.76
CA TYR A 154 15.55 3.61 -4.81
C TYR A 154 16.42 4.73 -4.25
N LEU A 155 15.85 5.63 -3.45
CA LEU A 155 16.60 6.74 -2.86
C LEU A 155 17.69 6.28 -1.88
N ALA A 156 17.43 5.23 -1.11
CA ALA A 156 18.43 4.65 -0.21
C ALA A 156 19.60 4.00 -0.96
N GLU A 157 19.35 3.42 -2.13
CA GLU A 157 20.38 2.82 -3.00
C GLU A 157 21.11 3.86 -3.88
N HIS A 158 20.55 5.07 -4.04
CA HIS A 158 21.06 6.14 -4.90
C HIS A 158 21.37 7.43 -4.14
N PRO A 159 22.41 7.43 -3.28
CA PRO A 159 22.76 8.59 -2.46
C PRO A 159 23.19 9.82 -3.28
N GLU A 160 23.45 9.67 -4.56
CA GLU A 160 23.72 10.77 -5.51
C GLU A 160 22.46 11.56 -5.89
N VAL A 161 21.26 11.05 -5.62
CA VAL A 161 19.99 11.77 -5.82
C VAL A 161 19.71 12.66 -4.60
N PRO A 162 19.81 14.00 -4.70
CA PRO A 162 19.65 14.84 -3.54
C PRO A 162 18.19 14.92 -3.08
N HIS A 163 17.96 14.73 -1.77
CA HIS A 163 16.64 14.84 -1.16
C HIS A 163 16.74 15.30 0.30
N GLY A 164 15.71 15.98 0.79
CA GLY A 164 15.52 16.25 2.21
C GLY A 164 15.14 15.00 2.98
N ARG A 165 14.92 15.13 4.29
CA ARG A 165 14.40 14.02 5.10
C ARG A 165 13.03 13.59 4.56
N ILE A 166 12.82 12.28 4.45
CA ILE A 166 11.53 11.69 4.07
C ILE A 166 11.01 10.88 5.27
N ALA A 167 9.78 11.16 5.68
CA ALA A 167 9.06 10.40 6.68
C ALA A 167 8.09 9.45 5.97
N VAL A 168 8.04 8.20 6.38
CA VAL A 168 7.12 7.19 5.85
C VAL A 168 6.19 6.72 6.96
N CYS A 169 4.90 6.64 6.67
CA CYS A 169 3.94 5.99 7.54
C CYS A 169 3.02 5.08 6.74
N PHE A 170 2.79 3.86 7.25
CA PHE A 170 1.71 3.00 6.78
C PHE A 170 0.67 2.88 7.89
N THR A 171 -0.59 3.20 7.56
CA THR A 171 -1.68 3.30 8.53
C THR A 171 -2.58 2.07 8.49
N PRO A 172 -3.15 1.64 9.62
CA PRO A 172 -4.26 0.70 9.66
C PRO A 172 -5.60 1.43 9.51
N ASP A 173 -6.69 0.68 9.32
CA ASP A 173 -8.09 1.07 9.54
C ASP A 173 -8.59 2.30 8.76
N GLU A 174 -8.01 2.61 7.61
CA GLU A 174 -8.48 3.70 6.75
C GLU A 174 -9.88 3.38 6.22
N GLU A 175 -10.12 2.17 5.75
CA GLU A 175 -11.36 1.68 5.13
C GLU A 175 -12.58 1.68 6.06
N VAL A 176 -12.33 1.83 7.37
CA VAL A 176 -13.38 1.99 8.39
C VAL A 176 -13.38 3.39 9.02
N GLY A 177 -12.62 4.34 8.40
CA GLY A 177 -12.59 5.75 8.78
C GLY A 177 -11.78 6.06 10.04
N GLN A 178 -10.92 5.16 10.49
CA GLN A 178 -10.13 5.29 11.73
C GLN A 178 -8.62 5.45 11.46
N GLY A 179 -8.21 5.56 10.20
CA GLY A 179 -6.80 5.62 9.80
C GLY A 179 -5.97 6.77 10.39
N ALA A 180 -6.61 7.81 10.95
CA ALA A 180 -5.93 8.94 11.56
C ALA A 180 -6.03 8.99 13.10
N ASP A 181 -6.78 8.09 13.75
CA ASP A 181 -7.18 8.22 15.16
C ASP A 181 -5.98 8.21 16.14
N HIS A 182 -4.94 7.44 15.83
CA HIS A 182 -3.73 7.33 16.64
C HIS A 182 -2.46 7.78 15.91
N PHE A 183 -2.62 8.50 14.78
CA PHE A 183 -1.46 8.97 14.01
C PHE A 183 -0.64 9.99 14.82
N ASP A 184 0.64 9.69 15.04
CA ASP A 184 1.58 10.58 15.74
C ASP A 184 2.09 11.71 14.81
N VAL A 185 1.29 12.76 14.66
CA VAL A 185 1.61 13.92 13.82
C VAL A 185 2.92 14.59 14.25
N GLU A 186 3.16 14.72 15.56
CA GLU A 186 4.34 15.39 16.10
C GLU A 186 5.61 14.53 15.89
N GLY A 187 5.54 13.24 16.22
CA GLY A 187 6.64 12.31 16.03
C GLY A 187 6.96 12.07 14.55
N PHE A 188 5.96 12.03 13.68
CA PHE A 188 6.13 11.92 12.24
C PHE A 188 6.94 13.08 11.67
N GLY A 189 6.66 14.30 12.12
CA GLY A 189 7.51 15.48 11.94
C GLY A 189 7.70 15.90 10.49
N ALA A 190 6.75 15.63 9.60
CA ALA A 190 6.74 16.11 8.24
C ALA A 190 6.19 17.56 8.17
N ALA A 191 6.79 18.41 7.34
CA ALA A 191 6.28 19.75 7.08
C ALA A 191 5.06 19.74 6.14
N VAL A 192 5.01 18.76 5.25
CA VAL A 192 3.91 18.44 4.35
C VAL A 192 3.91 16.93 4.14
N ALA A 193 2.74 16.33 4.01
CA ALA A 193 2.61 14.91 3.70
C ALA A 193 1.66 14.69 2.52
N TYR A 194 1.91 13.61 1.80
CA TYR A 194 1.05 13.12 0.73
C TYR A 194 0.56 11.72 1.09
N THR A 195 -0.74 11.53 1.03
CA THR A 195 -1.35 10.20 1.02
C THR A 195 -1.31 9.70 -0.42
N VAL A 196 -0.64 8.57 -0.62
CA VAL A 196 -0.52 7.89 -1.92
C VAL A 196 -1.59 6.83 -1.93
N ASP A 197 -2.70 7.16 -2.52
CA ASP A 197 -3.93 6.37 -2.48
C ASP A 197 -4.60 6.35 -3.86
N GLY A 198 -5.55 5.44 -4.07
CA GLY A 198 -6.23 5.25 -5.33
C GLY A 198 -6.99 6.49 -5.82
N GLY A 199 -7.08 6.64 -7.13
CA GLY A 199 -7.79 7.72 -7.78
C GLY A 199 -8.10 7.40 -9.23
N GLU A 200 -8.81 8.32 -9.92
CA GLU A 200 -8.98 8.21 -11.35
C GLU A 200 -7.69 8.56 -12.09
N LEU A 201 -7.32 7.71 -13.06
CA LEU A 201 -6.21 7.95 -14.00
C LEU A 201 -6.67 8.86 -15.15
#